data_05ac343e8145a01fbff105e898c0e5f7
#
_entry.id   05ac343e8145a01fbff105e898c0e5f7
#
_cell.length_a   1.000
_cell.length_b   1.000
_cell.length_c   1.000
_cell.angle_alpha   90.00
_cell.angle_beta   90.00
_cell.angle_gamma   90.00
#
_symmetry.space_group_name_H-M   'P 1'
#
loop_
_entity.id
_entity.type
_entity.pdbx_description
1 polymer ?
#
loop_
_entity_poly.entity_id
_entity_poly.type
_entity_poly.pdbx_seq_one_letter_code
_entity_poly.pdbx_strand_id
1 'polypeptide(L)'
;MLNRAFTKREKILMIVLAIILFSIAYYKFIVVDVNRTVEKYDIAEIQEQYDIEEAKAISLKHMKAEMESGKESGSYVPSYNNMKQLIYELNSILGNADTYDIAFADPVKEGNTVRRNADITFSVAGFNSAKAVIDNIHNCKFRCLIREISLSTSEGTGVKSGSVSVSVNVTFFETMYGATSKEGFQQEDGQ
;
A
#
# COMPACT_ATOMS: atom_id res chain seq x y z
N MET A 1 46.74 67.52 2.83
CA MET A 1 48.15 67.44 2.47
C MET A 1 48.51 66.02 1.98
N LEU A 2 48.28 65.71 0.72
CA LEU A 2 48.70 64.43 0.12
C LEU A 2 48.88 64.63 -1.40
N ASN A 3 49.82 65.56 -1.75
CA ASN A 3 50.12 65.83 -3.16
C ASN A 3 51.55 65.37 -3.50
N ARG A 4 51.90 64.15 -3.03
CA ARG A 4 53.16 63.50 -3.37
C ARG A 4 52.92 62.52 -4.50
N ALA A 5 53.55 62.78 -5.65
CA ALA A 5 53.43 61.80 -6.78
C ALA A 5 54.02 60.44 -6.37
N PHE A 6 53.21 59.40 -6.47
CA PHE A 6 53.62 58.02 -6.13
C PHE A 6 54.83 57.60 -6.96
N THR A 7 55.81 57.00 -6.29
CA THR A 7 56.94 56.39 -6.94
C THR A 7 56.52 55.10 -7.68
N LYS A 8 57.31 54.66 -8.69
CA LYS A 8 57.01 53.46 -9.43
C LYS A 8 56.81 52.23 -8.51
N ARG A 9 57.57 52.16 -7.42
CA ARG A 9 57.48 51.08 -6.41
C ARG A 9 56.17 51.13 -5.62
N GLU A 10 55.73 52.30 -5.23
CA GLU A 10 54.44 52.49 -4.51
C GLU A 10 53.24 52.14 -5.40
N LYS A 11 53.30 52.47 -6.69
CA LYS A 11 52.26 52.10 -7.65
C LYS A 11 52.14 50.58 -7.80
N ILE A 12 53.29 49.90 -7.89
CA ILE A 12 53.29 48.43 -7.95
C ILE A 12 52.71 47.84 -6.66
N LEU A 13 53.09 48.36 -5.50
CA LEU A 13 52.59 47.86 -4.22
C LEU A 13 51.11 48.08 -4.06
N MET A 14 50.56 49.20 -4.53
CA MET A 14 49.12 49.49 -4.56
C MET A 14 48.35 48.52 -5.46
N ILE A 15 48.91 48.18 -6.62
CA ILE A 15 48.30 47.19 -7.52
C ILE A 15 48.27 45.78 -6.89
N VAL A 16 49.37 45.38 -6.26
CA VAL A 16 49.44 44.08 -5.56
C VAL A 16 48.44 44.05 -4.40
N LEU A 17 48.35 45.15 -3.61
CA LEU A 17 47.38 45.26 -2.53
C LEU A 17 45.93 45.16 -3.06
N ALA A 18 45.63 45.84 -4.16
CA ALA A 18 44.30 45.79 -4.79
C ALA A 18 43.95 44.37 -5.25
N ILE A 19 44.91 43.66 -5.87
CA ILE A 19 44.70 42.27 -6.29
C ILE A 19 44.41 41.35 -5.09
N ILE A 20 45.13 41.53 -3.97
CA ILE A 20 44.88 40.74 -2.74
C ILE A 20 43.50 41.04 -2.17
N LEU A 21 43.09 42.31 -2.13
CA LEU A 21 41.75 42.70 -1.64
C LEU A 21 40.64 42.11 -2.54
N PHE A 22 40.80 42.16 -3.85
CA PHE A 22 39.87 41.58 -4.79
C PHE A 22 39.78 40.04 -4.65
N SER A 23 40.91 39.37 -4.42
CA SER A 23 40.95 37.92 -4.20
C SER A 23 40.19 37.50 -2.92
N ILE A 24 40.38 38.30 -1.83
CA ILE A 24 39.68 38.07 -0.56
C ILE A 24 38.16 38.32 -0.72
N ALA A 25 37.80 39.41 -1.41
CA ALA A 25 36.40 39.70 -1.69
C ALA A 25 35.74 38.62 -2.54
N TYR A 26 36.42 38.19 -3.61
CA TYR A 26 35.94 37.10 -4.46
C TYR A 26 35.71 35.79 -3.67
N TYR A 27 36.71 35.43 -2.86
CA TYR A 27 36.59 34.20 -2.03
C TYR A 27 35.41 34.32 -1.05
N LYS A 28 35.26 35.44 -0.36
CA LYS A 28 34.22 35.63 0.66
C LYS A 28 32.82 35.70 0.06
N PHE A 29 32.63 36.42 -1.05
CA PHE A 29 31.30 36.67 -1.62
C PHE A 29 30.86 35.61 -2.62
N ILE A 30 31.78 34.94 -3.30
CA ILE A 30 31.41 33.96 -4.32
C ILE A 30 31.57 32.51 -3.79
N VAL A 31 32.74 32.16 -3.29
CA VAL A 31 33.01 30.77 -2.88
C VAL A 31 32.21 30.38 -1.62
N VAL A 32 32.17 31.30 -0.63
CA VAL A 32 31.46 31.01 0.63
C VAL A 32 29.94 30.99 0.43
N ASP A 33 29.41 31.95 -0.36
CA ASP A 33 27.95 31.98 -0.62
C ASP A 33 27.48 30.82 -1.54
N VAL A 34 28.29 30.44 -2.52
CA VAL A 34 27.99 29.28 -3.37
C VAL A 34 28.02 28.00 -2.53
N ASN A 35 29.02 27.78 -1.69
CA ASN A 35 29.09 26.61 -0.82
C ASN A 35 27.90 26.56 0.18
N ARG A 36 27.54 27.71 0.78
CA ARG A 36 26.35 27.78 1.64
C ARG A 36 25.06 27.47 0.89
N THR A 37 24.96 27.89 -0.36
CA THR A 37 23.78 27.59 -1.19
C THR A 37 23.72 26.13 -1.57
N VAL A 38 24.86 25.51 -1.90
CA VAL A 38 24.95 24.08 -2.19
C VAL A 38 24.62 23.23 -0.96
N GLU A 39 25.11 23.61 0.25
CA GLU A 39 24.75 22.93 1.50
C GLU A 39 23.27 23.11 1.88
N LYS A 40 22.68 24.27 1.55
CA LYS A 40 21.29 24.58 1.87
C LYS A 40 20.29 23.89 0.92
N TYR A 41 20.69 23.66 -0.30
CA TYR A 41 19.98 22.84 -1.27
C TYR A 41 20.70 21.50 -1.35
N ASP A 42 20.45 20.63 -0.37
CA ASP A 42 20.97 19.27 -0.38
C ASP A 42 20.37 18.53 -1.59
N ILE A 43 21.16 18.50 -2.67
CA ILE A 43 20.76 17.85 -3.93
C ILE A 43 20.42 16.38 -3.67
N ALA A 44 21.05 15.76 -2.67
CA ALA A 44 20.77 14.39 -2.26
C ALA A 44 19.35 14.26 -1.67
N GLU A 45 18.89 15.20 -0.86
CA GLU A 45 17.53 15.21 -0.29
C GLU A 45 16.46 15.41 -1.38
N ILE A 46 16.72 16.30 -2.33
CA ILE A 46 15.81 16.52 -3.48
C ILE A 46 15.77 15.30 -4.39
N GLN A 47 16.90 14.63 -4.60
CA GLN A 47 16.98 13.40 -5.38
C GLN A 47 16.20 12.27 -4.69
N GLU A 48 16.35 12.11 -3.37
CA GLU A 48 15.61 11.13 -2.58
C GLU A 48 14.09 11.38 -2.62
N GLN A 49 13.67 12.64 -2.50
CA GLN A 49 12.25 13.01 -2.63
C GLN A 49 11.71 12.70 -4.04
N TYR A 50 12.49 12.97 -5.07
CA TYR A 50 12.12 12.66 -6.44
C TYR A 50 11.98 11.14 -6.67
N ASP A 51 12.93 10.34 -6.17
CA ASP A 51 12.90 8.89 -6.26
C ASP A 51 11.70 8.29 -5.50
N ILE A 52 11.36 8.86 -4.35
CA ILE A 52 10.15 8.48 -3.58
C ILE A 52 8.87 8.82 -4.35
N GLU A 53 8.80 9.99 -4.97
CA GLU A 53 7.62 10.39 -5.77
C GLU A 53 7.48 9.55 -7.05
N GLU A 54 8.60 9.23 -7.70
CA GLU A 54 8.61 8.33 -8.86
C GLU A 54 8.16 6.92 -8.47
N ALA A 55 8.66 6.38 -7.35
CA ALA A 55 8.23 5.09 -6.82
C ALA A 55 6.73 5.08 -6.47
N LYS A 56 6.20 6.16 -5.88
CA LYS A 56 4.76 6.32 -5.63
C LYS A 56 3.96 6.39 -6.94
N ALA A 57 4.43 7.11 -7.93
CA ALA A 57 3.77 7.22 -9.24
C ALA A 57 3.73 5.87 -9.96
N ILE A 58 4.83 5.11 -9.93
CA ILE A 58 4.91 3.74 -10.47
C ILE A 58 3.95 2.81 -9.72
N SER A 59 3.93 2.87 -8.38
CA SER A 59 3.03 2.07 -7.54
C SER A 59 1.55 2.41 -7.82
N LEU A 60 1.20 3.68 -7.95
CA LEU A 60 -0.14 4.11 -8.34
C LEU A 60 -0.53 3.63 -9.72
N LYS A 61 0.41 3.65 -10.68
CA LYS A 61 0.18 3.15 -12.04
C LYS A 61 -0.02 1.63 -12.04
N HIS A 62 0.76 0.88 -11.24
CA HIS A 62 0.54 -0.56 -11.04
C HIS A 62 -0.80 -0.85 -10.38
N MET A 63 -1.15 -0.16 -9.29
CA MET A 63 -2.45 -0.32 -8.64
C MET A 63 -3.61 0.02 -9.59
N LYS A 64 -3.45 1.04 -10.44
CA LYS A 64 -4.47 1.42 -11.42
C LYS A 64 -4.60 0.38 -12.53
N ALA A 65 -3.48 -0.16 -13.02
CA ALA A 65 -3.48 -1.26 -13.98
C ALA A 65 -4.04 -2.55 -13.37
N GLU A 66 -3.75 -2.85 -12.10
CA GLU A 66 -4.37 -3.97 -11.37
C GLU A 66 -5.87 -3.76 -11.15
N MET A 67 -6.31 -2.54 -10.85
CA MET A 67 -7.73 -2.21 -10.76
C MET A 67 -8.44 -2.31 -12.12
N GLU A 68 -7.77 -1.94 -13.20
CA GLU A 68 -8.29 -2.08 -14.57
C GLU A 68 -8.28 -3.55 -15.04
N SER A 69 -7.23 -4.31 -14.71
CA SER A 69 -7.19 -5.76 -14.95
C SER A 69 -8.11 -6.55 -14.00
N GLY A 70 -8.30 -6.08 -12.77
CA GLY A 70 -9.26 -6.62 -11.81
C GLY A 70 -10.72 -6.39 -12.21
N LYS A 71 -11.00 -5.47 -13.14
CA LYS A 71 -12.29 -5.37 -13.81
C LYS A 71 -12.56 -6.57 -14.75
N GLU A 72 -11.51 -7.16 -15.29
CA GLU A 72 -11.61 -8.39 -16.09
C GLU A 72 -11.71 -9.66 -15.19
N SER A 73 -11.16 -9.65 -13.99
CA SER A 73 -11.28 -10.77 -13.03
C SER A 73 -12.47 -10.66 -12.07
N GLY A 74 -13.34 -9.67 -12.26
CA GLY A 74 -14.68 -9.61 -11.65
C GLY A 74 -14.75 -9.23 -10.17
N SER A 75 -13.67 -9.18 -9.40
CA SER A 75 -13.73 -8.84 -7.98
C SER A 75 -13.70 -7.32 -7.73
N TYR A 76 -14.68 -6.80 -6.98
CA TYR A 76 -14.76 -5.38 -6.62
C TYR A 76 -14.89 -5.21 -5.10
N VAL A 77 -14.62 -3.98 -4.62
CA VAL A 77 -14.82 -3.59 -3.23
C VAL A 77 -16.18 -2.91 -3.11
N PRO A 78 -17.18 -3.54 -2.48
CA PRO A 78 -18.51 -2.95 -2.34
C PRO A 78 -18.52 -1.83 -1.29
N SER A 79 -19.56 -0.99 -1.33
CA SER A 79 -19.84 -0.05 -0.24
C SER A 79 -20.21 -0.79 1.04
N TYR A 80 -19.86 -0.22 2.19
CA TYR A 80 -20.13 -0.79 3.51
C TYR A 80 -21.60 -1.14 3.69
N ASN A 81 -21.85 -2.17 4.51
CA ASN A 81 -23.13 -2.81 4.78
C ASN A 81 -23.66 -3.66 3.60
N ASN A 82 -22.74 -4.34 2.92
CA ASN A 82 -23.08 -5.25 1.82
C ASN A 82 -23.33 -6.71 2.26
N MET A 83 -23.53 -6.96 3.55
CA MET A 83 -23.65 -8.29 4.16
C MET A 83 -24.65 -9.20 3.44
N LYS A 84 -25.82 -8.66 3.08
CA LYS A 84 -26.85 -9.43 2.39
C LYS A 84 -26.37 -10.02 1.06
N GLN A 85 -25.70 -9.22 0.25
CA GLN A 85 -25.18 -9.67 -1.05
C GLN A 85 -24.01 -10.63 -0.88
N LEU A 86 -23.16 -10.41 0.14
CA LEU A 86 -22.06 -11.30 0.47
C LEU A 86 -22.57 -12.70 0.88
N ILE A 87 -23.60 -12.76 1.73
CA ILE A 87 -24.23 -14.02 2.13
C ILE A 87 -24.83 -14.75 0.91
N TYR A 88 -25.51 -14.04 0.02
CA TYR A 88 -26.05 -14.64 -1.20
C TYR A 88 -24.96 -15.25 -2.09
N GLU A 89 -23.86 -14.55 -2.24
CA GLU A 89 -22.72 -15.03 -3.04
C GLU A 89 -22.09 -16.28 -2.41
N LEU A 90 -21.80 -16.24 -1.11
CA LEU A 90 -21.22 -17.37 -0.40
C LEU A 90 -22.16 -18.58 -0.40
N ASN A 91 -23.45 -18.38 -0.21
CA ASN A 91 -24.43 -19.47 -0.31
C ASN A 91 -24.47 -20.10 -1.72
N SER A 92 -24.32 -19.27 -2.77
CA SER A 92 -24.24 -19.79 -4.14
C SER A 92 -22.98 -20.64 -4.36
N ILE A 93 -21.84 -20.23 -3.79
CA ILE A 93 -20.56 -20.94 -3.90
C ILE A 93 -20.61 -22.25 -3.09
N LEU A 94 -21.15 -22.20 -1.89
CA LEU A 94 -21.22 -23.33 -0.94
C LEU A 94 -22.42 -24.27 -1.19
N GLY A 95 -23.32 -23.92 -2.11
CA GLY A 95 -24.53 -24.69 -2.37
C GLY A 95 -24.30 -26.14 -2.85
N ASN A 96 -23.08 -26.46 -3.29
CA ASN A 96 -22.69 -27.83 -3.65
C ASN A 96 -21.93 -28.57 -2.53
N ALA A 97 -21.76 -27.95 -1.36
CA ALA A 97 -21.20 -28.64 -0.19
C ALA A 97 -22.25 -29.47 0.51
N ASP A 98 -21.84 -30.59 1.11
CA ASP A 98 -22.74 -31.49 1.87
C ASP A 98 -23.30 -30.77 3.11
N THR A 99 -22.42 -30.01 3.79
CA THR A 99 -22.77 -29.16 4.92
C THR A 99 -21.85 -27.92 4.91
N TYR A 100 -22.35 -26.79 5.38
CA TYR A 100 -21.51 -25.59 5.58
C TYR A 100 -22.06 -24.71 6.71
N ASP A 101 -21.18 -23.96 7.30
CA ASP A 101 -21.46 -22.90 8.28
C ASP A 101 -20.61 -21.67 7.97
N ILE A 102 -21.17 -20.47 8.20
CA ILE A 102 -20.49 -19.20 7.97
C ILE A 102 -20.67 -18.32 9.21
N ALA A 103 -19.60 -18.06 9.92
CA ALA A 103 -19.57 -17.14 11.06
C ALA A 103 -18.87 -15.84 10.67
N PHE A 104 -19.54 -14.71 10.82
CA PHE A 104 -18.97 -13.40 10.58
C PHE A 104 -18.57 -12.74 11.88
N ALA A 105 -17.35 -12.20 11.93
CA ALA A 105 -16.93 -11.31 13.00
C ALA A 105 -17.46 -9.88 12.76
N ASP A 106 -17.46 -9.08 13.82
CA ASP A 106 -17.77 -7.66 13.70
C ASP A 106 -16.79 -6.97 12.75
N PRO A 107 -17.27 -6.11 11.86
CA PRO A 107 -16.41 -5.41 10.92
C PRO A 107 -15.51 -4.39 11.63
N VAL A 108 -14.26 -4.32 11.20
CA VAL A 108 -13.26 -3.37 11.72
C VAL A 108 -13.02 -2.29 10.68
N LYS A 109 -13.16 -1.03 11.10
CA LYS A 109 -12.94 0.13 10.23
C LYS A 109 -11.54 0.71 10.42
N GLU A 110 -10.83 0.87 9.30
CA GLU A 110 -9.53 1.54 9.20
C GLU A 110 -9.58 2.60 8.10
N GLY A 111 -9.65 3.86 8.48
CA GLY A 111 -9.84 4.96 7.53
C GLY A 111 -11.12 4.83 6.72
N ASN A 112 -11.00 4.70 5.40
CA ASN A 112 -12.13 4.49 4.48
C ASN A 112 -12.35 3.03 4.10
N THR A 113 -11.55 2.11 4.61
CA THR A 113 -11.67 0.67 4.38
C THR A 113 -12.32 0.01 5.57
N VAL A 114 -13.21 -0.94 5.33
CA VAL A 114 -13.80 -1.80 6.35
C VAL A 114 -13.41 -3.23 6.04
N ARG A 115 -12.89 -3.93 7.04
CA ARG A 115 -12.52 -5.35 6.97
C ARG A 115 -13.55 -6.17 7.71
N ARG A 116 -14.07 -7.21 7.06
CA ARG A 116 -15.01 -8.16 7.65
C ARG A 116 -14.41 -9.56 7.57
N ASN A 117 -14.09 -10.14 8.71
CA ASN A 117 -13.62 -11.51 8.77
C ASN A 117 -14.80 -12.49 8.77
N ALA A 118 -14.63 -13.57 8.06
CA ALA A 118 -15.57 -14.69 8.02
C ALA A 118 -14.80 -16.00 8.22
N ASP A 119 -15.29 -16.81 9.13
CA ASP A 119 -14.88 -18.20 9.31
C ASP A 119 -15.90 -19.09 8.59
N ILE A 120 -15.44 -19.77 7.56
CA ILE A 120 -16.27 -20.61 6.71
C ILE A 120 -15.84 -22.05 6.92
N THR A 121 -16.76 -22.89 7.40
CA THR A 121 -16.52 -24.33 7.51
C THR A 121 -17.47 -25.06 6.57
N PHE A 122 -16.97 -26.06 5.84
CA PHE A 122 -17.79 -26.86 4.94
C PHE A 122 -17.22 -28.25 4.79
N SER A 123 -18.08 -29.19 4.39
CA SER A 123 -17.67 -30.54 4.05
C SER A 123 -18.10 -30.90 2.63
N VAL A 124 -17.26 -31.66 1.93
CA VAL A 124 -17.46 -32.08 0.55
C VAL A 124 -16.88 -33.47 0.29
N ALA A 125 -17.38 -34.12 -0.76
CA ALA A 125 -16.86 -35.41 -1.20
C ALA A 125 -15.51 -35.24 -1.92
N GLY A 126 -14.40 -35.33 -1.17
CA GLY A 126 -13.07 -35.42 -1.73
C GLY A 126 -12.35 -34.07 -1.92
N PHE A 127 -11.03 -34.15 -2.07
CA PHE A 127 -10.11 -33.02 -2.13
C PHE A 127 -10.34 -32.09 -3.34
N ASN A 128 -10.68 -32.67 -4.51
CA ASN A 128 -10.86 -31.84 -5.71
C ASN A 128 -12.09 -30.93 -5.58
N SER A 129 -13.16 -31.44 -4.94
CA SER A 129 -14.35 -30.62 -4.64
C SER A 129 -14.03 -29.52 -3.62
N ALA A 130 -13.25 -29.86 -2.57
CA ALA A 130 -12.79 -28.89 -1.60
C ALA A 130 -11.97 -27.76 -2.27
N LYS A 131 -11.02 -28.14 -3.13
CA LYS A 131 -10.21 -27.17 -3.90
C LYS A 131 -11.08 -26.28 -4.79
N ALA A 132 -12.06 -26.86 -5.50
CA ALA A 132 -12.95 -26.08 -6.36
C ALA A 132 -13.78 -25.05 -5.58
N VAL A 133 -14.27 -25.40 -4.38
CA VAL A 133 -14.98 -24.45 -3.51
C VAL A 133 -14.05 -23.34 -3.04
N ILE A 134 -12.82 -23.65 -2.62
CA ILE A 134 -11.82 -22.65 -2.21
C ILE A 134 -11.48 -21.72 -3.38
N ASP A 135 -11.25 -22.26 -4.57
CA ASP A 135 -10.98 -21.48 -5.79
C ASP A 135 -12.18 -20.55 -6.13
N ASN A 136 -13.41 -21.02 -5.94
CA ASN A 136 -14.61 -20.19 -6.14
C ASN A 136 -14.74 -19.08 -5.09
N ILE A 137 -14.38 -19.33 -3.82
CA ILE A 137 -14.33 -18.30 -2.78
C ILE A 137 -13.27 -17.24 -3.16
N HIS A 138 -12.09 -17.68 -3.58
CA HIS A 138 -11.02 -16.78 -4.00
C HIS A 138 -11.42 -15.90 -5.19
N ASN A 139 -12.11 -16.48 -6.17
CA ASN A 139 -12.54 -15.81 -7.39
C ASN A 139 -13.97 -15.23 -7.29
N CYS A 140 -14.54 -15.09 -6.08
CA CYS A 140 -15.85 -14.49 -5.92
C CYS A 140 -15.84 -13.01 -6.37
N LYS A 141 -17.02 -12.46 -6.64
CA LYS A 141 -17.13 -11.07 -7.13
C LYS A 141 -16.69 -10.00 -6.13
N PHE A 142 -16.61 -10.36 -4.85
CA PHE A 142 -16.17 -9.44 -3.80
C PHE A 142 -14.68 -9.60 -3.51
N ARG A 143 -13.97 -8.48 -3.35
CA ARG A 143 -12.55 -8.50 -2.99
C ARG A 143 -12.38 -9.17 -1.64
N CYS A 144 -11.61 -10.26 -1.61
CA CYS A 144 -11.31 -11.00 -0.39
C CYS A 144 -9.84 -11.41 -0.29
N LEU A 145 -9.43 -11.77 0.91
CA LEU A 145 -8.13 -12.35 1.22
C LEU A 145 -8.34 -13.59 2.06
N ILE A 146 -7.96 -14.74 1.55
CA ILE A 146 -7.92 -15.99 2.32
C ILE A 146 -6.67 -15.96 3.19
N ARG A 147 -6.85 -16.07 4.52
CA ARG A 147 -5.76 -16.01 5.49
C ARG A 147 -5.27 -17.38 5.90
N GLU A 148 -6.20 -18.30 6.13
CA GLU A 148 -5.89 -19.63 6.63
C GLU A 148 -6.83 -20.64 6.00
N ILE A 149 -6.29 -21.82 5.67
CA ILE A 149 -7.04 -22.96 5.16
C ILE A 149 -6.59 -24.18 5.96
N SER A 150 -7.54 -24.83 6.63
CA SER A 150 -7.34 -26.12 7.32
C SER A 150 -8.20 -27.17 6.68
N LEU A 151 -7.60 -28.33 6.36
CA LEU A 151 -8.31 -29.48 5.80
C LEU A 151 -8.15 -30.66 6.74
N SER A 152 -9.26 -31.38 6.99
CA SER A 152 -9.26 -32.63 7.72
C SER A 152 -10.08 -33.66 6.95
N THR A 153 -9.70 -34.94 7.06
CA THR A 153 -10.39 -36.06 6.45
C THR A 153 -10.92 -36.96 7.53
N SER A 154 -12.05 -37.65 7.28
CA SER A 154 -12.54 -38.69 8.16
C SER A 154 -11.54 -39.86 8.22
N GLU A 155 -11.30 -40.39 9.41
CA GLU A 155 -10.32 -41.45 9.65
C GLU A 155 -10.54 -42.68 8.72
N GLY A 156 -9.47 -43.16 8.12
CA GLY A 156 -9.39 -44.40 7.37
C GLY A 156 -9.56 -44.32 5.85
N THR A 157 -9.98 -43.20 5.32
CA THR A 157 -10.01 -42.95 3.87
C THR A 157 -9.02 -41.89 3.50
N GLY A 158 -8.06 -42.20 2.62
CA GLY A 158 -7.07 -41.20 2.16
C GLY A 158 -7.76 -39.98 1.52
N VAL A 159 -7.06 -38.86 1.49
CA VAL A 159 -7.54 -37.56 0.99
C VAL A 159 -8.24 -37.60 -0.38
N LYS A 160 -8.06 -38.67 -1.13
CA LYS A 160 -8.61 -38.84 -2.49
C LYS A 160 -10.03 -39.48 -2.55
N SER A 161 -10.51 -40.11 -1.48
CA SER A 161 -11.75 -40.94 -1.56
C SER A 161 -12.70 -40.82 -0.38
N GLY A 162 -12.47 -39.89 0.55
CA GLY A 162 -13.31 -39.64 1.71
C GLY A 162 -13.92 -38.26 1.76
N SER A 163 -14.87 -38.03 2.66
CA SER A 163 -15.39 -36.73 2.97
C SER A 163 -14.26 -35.87 3.54
N VAL A 164 -14.12 -34.64 3.03
CA VAL A 164 -13.12 -33.64 3.45
C VAL A 164 -13.86 -32.50 4.13
N SER A 165 -13.50 -32.26 5.39
CA SER A 165 -13.94 -31.05 6.11
C SER A 165 -12.90 -29.98 5.95
N VAL A 166 -13.33 -28.76 5.61
CA VAL A 166 -12.48 -27.61 5.34
C VAL A 166 -12.92 -26.47 6.25
N SER A 167 -11.92 -25.78 6.84
CA SER A 167 -12.13 -24.52 7.53
C SER A 167 -11.28 -23.46 6.85
N VAL A 168 -11.91 -22.34 6.48
CA VAL A 168 -11.25 -21.23 5.77
C VAL A 168 -11.54 -19.94 6.51
N ASN A 169 -10.49 -19.20 6.86
CA ASN A 169 -10.61 -17.84 7.37
C ASN A 169 -10.42 -16.86 6.21
N VAL A 170 -11.43 -16.02 5.96
CA VAL A 170 -11.46 -15.08 4.83
C VAL A 170 -11.75 -13.68 5.34
N THR A 171 -10.97 -12.70 4.88
CA THR A 171 -11.25 -11.28 5.10
C THR A 171 -11.84 -10.68 3.83
N PHE A 172 -13.04 -10.13 3.92
CA PHE A 172 -13.69 -9.36 2.86
C PHE A 172 -13.43 -7.87 3.09
N PHE A 173 -13.28 -7.13 1.99
CA PHE A 173 -13.04 -5.69 2.01
C PHE A 173 -14.26 -4.93 1.53
N GLU A 174 -14.67 -3.93 2.29
CA GLU A 174 -15.73 -2.98 1.99
C GLU A 174 -15.17 -1.55 2.05
N THR A 175 -15.82 -0.59 1.41
CA THR A 175 -15.43 0.81 1.44
C THR A 175 -16.51 1.70 2.05
N MET A 176 -16.10 2.76 2.76
CA MET A 176 -17.02 3.78 3.27
C MET A 176 -17.56 4.72 2.18
N TYR A 177 -16.97 4.69 0.97
CA TYR A 177 -17.48 5.46 -0.16
C TYR A 177 -18.84 4.92 -0.61
N GLY A 178 -19.86 5.80 -0.64
CA GLY A 178 -21.23 5.40 -1.00
C GLY A 178 -21.93 4.53 0.04
N ALA A 179 -21.39 4.42 1.25
CA ALA A 179 -22.01 3.66 2.33
C ALA A 179 -23.31 4.31 2.80
N THR A 180 -24.36 3.49 2.94
CA THR A 180 -25.68 3.92 3.43
C THR A 180 -25.78 3.95 4.96
N SER A 181 -24.88 3.23 5.64
CA SER A 181 -24.77 3.21 7.11
C SER A 181 -23.35 3.56 7.54
N LYS A 182 -23.21 4.17 8.71
CA LYS A 182 -21.92 4.50 9.35
C LYS A 182 -21.79 3.91 10.74
N GLU A 183 -22.63 2.92 11.05
CA GLU A 183 -22.74 2.29 12.36
C GLU A 183 -22.44 0.78 12.27
N GLY A 184 -22.17 0.14 13.40
CA GLY A 184 -22.02 -1.31 13.49
C GLY A 184 -20.63 -1.83 13.15
N PHE A 185 -19.57 -1.04 13.31
CA PHE A 185 -18.18 -1.49 13.21
C PHE A 185 -17.37 -1.14 14.46
N GLN A 186 -16.38 -1.94 14.75
CA GLN A 186 -15.38 -1.62 15.75
C GLN A 186 -14.38 -0.62 15.15
N GLN A 187 -14.08 0.44 15.87
CA GLN A 187 -13.00 1.36 15.52
C GLN A 187 -11.71 0.77 16.07
N GLU A 188 -10.72 0.58 15.23
CA GLU A 188 -9.39 0.21 15.68
C GLU A 188 -8.84 1.46 16.39
N ASP A 189 -8.78 1.42 17.74
CA ASP A 189 -8.15 2.47 18.53
C ASP A 189 -6.66 2.47 18.14
N GLY A 190 -6.27 3.54 17.42
CA GLY A 190 -4.90 3.72 17.00
C GLY A 190 -3.97 3.77 18.22
N GLN A 191 -3.10 2.76 18.35
CA GLN A 191 -1.90 2.81 19.16
C GLN A 191 -0.80 3.55 18.41
#